data_ac449f2857e924cac20c6035667a2fd3
#
_entry.id   ac449f2857e924cac20c6035667a2fd3
#
_cell.length_a   1.000
_cell.length_b   1.000
_cell.length_c   1.000
_cell.angle_alpha   90.00
_cell.angle_beta   90.00
_cell.angle_gamma   90.00
#
_symmetry.space_group_name_H-M   'P 1'
#
loop_
_entity.id
_entity.type
_entity.pdbx_description
1 polymer ?
#
loop_
_entity_poly.entity_id
_entity_poly.type
_entity_poly.pdbx_seq_one_letter_code
_entity_poly.pdbx_strand_id
1 'polypeptide(L)'
;MADTIIQSTGRRKSAVARVTMKPGSGNILVNGRDIAEYFDFETLRIIAKSPLTLTENENSFDIKVNVNGGGYNGQAGAIRHAIARALLEVNPDYRQALKRAGFLT
;
A
#
# COMPACT_ATOMS: atom_id res chain seq x y z
N MET A 1 20.96 11.18 -9.43
CA MET A 1 20.15 10.03 -9.37
C MET A 1 18.67 10.30 -9.56
N ALA A 2 18.04 9.66 -10.48
CA ALA A 2 16.64 9.87 -10.72
C ALA A 2 15.79 9.18 -9.66
N ASP A 3 14.70 9.81 -9.29
CA ASP A 3 13.72 9.18 -8.43
C ASP A 3 13.03 8.09 -9.22
N THR A 4 13.01 6.91 -8.64
CA THR A 4 12.28 5.79 -9.24
C THR A 4 10.85 5.83 -8.75
N ILE A 5 9.91 5.91 -9.71
CA ILE A 5 8.49 5.88 -9.41
C ILE A 5 7.97 4.50 -9.75
N ILE A 6 7.33 3.85 -8.80
CA ILE A 6 6.79 2.51 -8.98
C ILE A 6 5.28 2.60 -8.94
N GLN A 7 4.64 1.99 -9.93
CA GLN A 7 3.20 1.93 -10.00
C GLN A 7 2.75 0.48 -9.88
N SER A 8 1.68 0.27 -9.14
CA SER A 8 1.17 -1.07 -8.89
C SER A 8 -0.33 -1.02 -8.68
N THR A 9 -0.98 -2.14 -8.91
CA THR A 9 -2.42 -2.28 -8.73
C THR A 9 -2.68 -3.45 -7.80
N GLY A 10 -3.59 -3.26 -6.85
CA GLY A 10 -4.04 -4.32 -5.96
C GLY A 10 -5.55 -4.42 -5.99
N ARG A 11 -6.05 -5.61 -5.67
CA ARG A 11 -7.48 -5.89 -5.70
C ARG A 11 -7.87 -6.70 -4.48
N ARG A 12 -9.04 -6.41 -3.96
CA ARG A 12 -9.61 -7.20 -2.89
C ARG A 12 -11.12 -7.09 -2.96
N LYS A 13 -11.81 -8.23 -3.15
CA LYS A 13 -13.25 -8.25 -3.37
C LYS A 13 -13.55 -7.38 -4.59
N SER A 14 -14.41 -6.38 -4.47
CA SER A 14 -14.72 -5.49 -5.58
C SER A 14 -13.90 -4.20 -5.57
N ALA A 15 -12.97 -4.05 -4.64
CA ALA A 15 -12.14 -2.85 -4.56
C ALA A 15 -10.89 -2.99 -5.42
N VAL A 16 -10.51 -1.89 -6.07
CA VAL A 16 -9.30 -1.80 -6.88
C VAL A 16 -8.50 -0.60 -6.39
N ALA A 17 -7.24 -0.82 -6.06
CA ALA A 17 -6.34 0.24 -5.62
C ALA A 17 -5.19 0.38 -6.60
N ARG A 18 -4.93 1.63 -7.01
CA ARG A 18 -3.76 1.96 -7.83
C ARG A 18 -2.83 2.78 -6.99
N VAL A 19 -1.59 2.34 -6.92
CA VAL A 19 -0.58 2.93 -6.04
C VAL A 19 0.55 3.49 -6.88
N THR A 20 0.98 4.71 -6.53
CA THR A 20 2.20 5.31 -7.05
C THR A 20 3.12 5.53 -5.86
N MET A 21 4.29 4.92 -5.89
CA MET A 21 5.23 4.92 -4.78
C MET A 21 6.55 5.53 -5.24
N LYS A 22 7.09 6.43 -4.43
CA LYS A 22 8.40 7.04 -4.71
C LYS A 22 9.14 7.20 -3.39
N PRO A 23 10.48 7.34 -3.44
CA PRO A 23 11.24 7.62 -2.21
C PRO A 23 10.71 8.86 -1.53
N GLY A 24 10.60 8.81 -0.21
CA GLY A 24 10.05 9.93 0.54
C GLY A 24 10.17 9.71 2.02
N SER A 25 9.24 10.28 2.78
CA SER A 25 9.33 10.32 4.22
C SER A 25 8.19 9.60 4.96
N GLY A 26 7.28 8.95 4.22
CA GLY A 26 6.24 8.16 4.85
C GLY A 26 4.84 8.72 4.71
N ASN A 27 4.62 9.67 3.82
CA ASN A 27 3.30 10.24 3.59
C ASN A 27 2.47 9.35 2.68
N ILE A 28 1.23 9.08 3.07
CA ILE A 28 0.33 8.27 2.27
C ILE A 28 -0.97 9.05 2.06
N LEU A 29 -1.29 9.31 0.80
CA LEU A 29 -2.55 9.96 0.43
C LEU A 29 -3.45 8.95 -0.25
N VAL A 30 -4.70 8.87 0.20
CA VAL A 30 -5.71 7.99 -0.39
C VAL A 30 -6.81 8.87 -0.96
N ASN A 31 -6.96 8.83 -2.27
CA ASN A 31 -7.94 9.65 -2.98
C ASN A 31 -7.81 11.14 -2.62
N GLY A 32 -6.55 11.60 -2.50
CA GLY A 32 -6.26 13.01 -2.21
C GLY A 32 -6.30 13.39 -0.75
N ARG A 33 -6.55 12.44 0.14
CA ARG A 33 -6.63 12.71 1.58
C ARG A 33 -5.59 11.90 2.32
N ASP A 34 -5.09 12.43 3.43
CA ASP A 34 -4.18 11.65 4.26
C ASP A 34 -4.87 10.37 4.71
N ILE A 35 -4.12 9.27 4.77
CA ILE A 35 -4.69 7.97 5.11
C ILE A 35 -5.37 8.00 6.47
N ALA A 36 -4.86 8.81 7.40
CA ALA A 36 -5.47 8.94 8.73
C ALA A 36 -6.84 9.61 8.66
N GLU A 37 -7.07 10.46 7.66
CA GLU A 37 -8.38 11.08 7.45
C GLU A 37 -9.30 10.21 6.62
N TYR A 38 -8.74 9.47 5.68
CA TYR A 38 -9.55 8.64 4.79
C TYR A 38 -10.18 7.46 5.53
N PHE A 39 -9.40 6.78 6.36
CA PHE A 39 -9.90 5.67 7.18
C PHE A 39 -10.09 6.13 8.61
N ASP A 40 -11.33 6.17 9.07
CA ASP A 40 -11.65 6.58 10.44
C ASP A 40 -11.15 5.59 11.47
N PHE A 41 -11.09 4.30 11.11
CA PHE A 41 -10.71 3.26 12.05
C PHE A 41 -9.23 2.94 11.92
N GLU A 42 -8.56 2.92 13.06
CA GLU A 42 -7.13 2.60 13.10
C GLU A 42 -6.83 1.23 12.52
N THR A 43 -7.72 0.27 12.74
CA THR A 43 -7.54 -1.09 12.19
C THR A 43 -7.37 -1.07 10.68
N LEU A 44 -8.14 -0.25 9.99
CA LEU A 44 -8.06 -0.17 8.54
C LEU A 44 -6.73 0.46 8.09
N ARG A 45 -6.26 1.46 8.82
CA ARG A 45 -4.98 2.08 8.53
C ARG A 45 -3.84 1.08 8.72
N ILE A 46 -3.92 0.28 9.77
CA ILE A 46 -2.92 -0.75 10.04
C ILE A 46 -2.90 -1.78 8.93
N ILE A 47 -4.07 -2.24 8.49
CA ILE A 47 -4.17 -3.21 7.39
C ILE A 47 -3.51 -2.66 6.13
N ALA A 48 -3.87 -1.44 5.75
CA ALA A 48 -3.36 -0.85 4.52
C ALA A 48 -1.84 -0.68 4.55
N LYS A 49 -1.28 -0.35 5.70
CA LYS A 49 0.15 -0.07 5.85
C LYS A 49 0.98 -1.29 6.23
N SER A 50 0.35 -2.43 6.47
CA SER A 50 1.04 -3.59 7.02
C SER A 50 2.23 -4.07 6.18
N PRO A 51 2.23 -4.03 4.84
CA PRO A 51 3.45 -4.41 4.11
C PRO A 51 4.63 -3.48 4.39
N LEU A 52 4.36 -2.20 4.60
CA LEU A 52 5.42 -1.24 4.94
C LEU A 52 5.98 -1.52 6.33
N THR A 53 5.11 -1.83 7.27
CA THR A 53 5.52 -2.18 8.62
C THR A 53 6.36 -3.46 8.61
N LEU A 54 5.91 -4.46 7.87
CA LEU A 54 6.60 -5.74 7.80
C LEU A 54 8.02 -5.61 7.25
N THR A 55 8.20 -4.75 6.25
CA THR A 55 9.50 -4.56 5.59
C THR A 55 10.29 -3.39 6.17
N GLU A 56 9.79 -2.78 7.26
CA GLU A 56 10.44 -1.65 7.93
C GLU A 56 10.64 -0.45 7.00
N ASN A 57 9.64 -0.20 6.15
CA ASN A 57 9.68 0.88 5.17
C ASN A 57 8.66 1.98 5.45
N GLU A 58 8.20 2.10 6.69
CA GLU A 58 7.14 3.04 7.02
C GLU A 58 7.50 4.49 6.71
N ASN A 59 8.77 4.82 6.81
CA ASN A 59 9.25 6.19 6.57
C ASN A 59 10.12 6.30 5.32
N SER A 60 10.05 5.31 4.44
CA SER A 60 10.93 5.25 3.28
C SER A 60 10.32 5.78 2.00
N PHE A 61 8.99 5.83 1.93
CA PHE A 61 8.30 6.16 0.68
C PHE A 61 7.15 7.12 0.90
N ASP A 62 6.90 7.94 -0.12
CA ASP A 62 5.65 8.69 -0.24
C ASP A 62 4.78 7.94 -1.23
N ILE A 63 3.51 7.75 -0.88
CA ILE A 63 2.61 6.89 -1.63
C ILE A 63 1.33 7.64 -1.93
N LYS A 64 0.91 7.60 -3.19
CA LYS A 64 -0.40 8.08 -3.61
C LYS A 64 -1.25 6.89 -4.01
N VAL A 65 -2.46 6.86 -3.51
CA VAL A 65 -3.39 5.76 -3.77
C VAL A 65 -4.68 6.32 -4.35
N ASN A 66 -5.13 5.71 -5.45
CA ASN A 66 -6.49 5.89 -5.94
C ASN A 66 -7.20 4.57 -5.76
N VAL A 67 -8.27 4.57 -4.97
CA VAL A 67 -9.01 3.35 -4.68
C VAL A 67 -10.48 3.58 -4.90
N ASN A 68 -11.15 2.59 -5.49
CA ASN A 68 -12.59 2.62 -5.67
C ASN A 68 -13.18 1.24 -5.49
N GLY A 69 -14.51 1.21 -5.32
CA GLY A 69 -15.25 -0.03 -5.20
C GLY A 69 -15.17 -0.62 -3.82
N GLY A 70 -16.06 -1.58 -3.57
CA GLY A 70 -16.11 -2.28 -2.30
C GLY A 70 -16.38 -1.37 -1.13
N GLY A 71 -16.28 -1.90 0.07
CA GLY A 71 -16.35 -1.12 1.29
C GLY A 71 -14.96 -0.82 1.79
N TYR A 72 -14.88 -0.11 2.91
CA TYR A 72 -13.58 0.30 3.46
C TYR A 72 -12.66 -0.89 3.78
N ASN A 73 -13.24 -2.02 4.24
CA ASN A 73 -12.44 -3.21 4.50
C ASN A 73 -11.79 -3.74 3.22
N GLY A 74 -12.57 -3.84 2.14
CA GLY A 74 -12.05 -4.26 0.85
C GLY A 74 -11.02 -3.28 0.31
N GLN A 75 -11.25 -1.98 0.52
CA GLN A 75 -10.32 -0.95 0.07
C GLN A 75 -8.99 -1.05 0.80
N ALA A 76 -9.01 -1.23 2.12
CA ALA A 76 -7.77 -1.38 2.89
C ALA A 76 -6.99 -2.61 2.43
N GLY A 77 -7.68 -3.72 2.16
CA GLY A 77 -7.05 -4.92 1.64
C GLY A 77 -6.48 -4.74 0.24
N ALA A 78 -7.19 -4.00 -0.62
CA ALA A 78 -6.68 -3.72 -1.97
C ALA A 78 -5.44 -2.83 -1.92
N ILE A 79 -5.42 -1.84 -1.03
CA ILE A 79 -4.25 -0.98 -0.84
C ILE A 79 -3.07 -1.82 -0.34
N ARG A 80 -3.30 -2.68 0.64
CA ARG A 80 -2.27 -3.59 1.15
C ARG A 80 -1.66 -4.42 0.03
N HIS A 81 -2.51 -4.99 -0.82
CA HIS A 81 -2.06 -5.82 -1.93
C HIS A 81 -1.21 -4.99 -2.92
N ALA A 82 -1.67 -3.78 -3.24
CA ALA A 82 -0.96 -2.93 -4.18
C ALA A 82 0.40 -2.49 -3.64
N ILE A 83 0.46 -2.12 -2.37
CA ILE A 83 1.73 -1.72 -1.74
C ILE A 83 2.69 -2.91 -1.68
N ALA A 84 2.20 -4.10 -1.34
CA ALA A 84 3.04 -5.29 -1.31
C ALA A 84 3.65 -5.56 -2.68
N ARG A 85 2.86 -5.44 -3.74
CA ARG A 85 3.36 -5.66 -5.10
C ARG A 85 4.39 -4.60 -5.48
N ALA A 86 4.17 -3.34 -5.07
CA ALA A 86 5.13 -2.27 -5.34
C ALA A 86 6.45 -2.54 -4.62
N LEU A 87 6.41 -3.04 -3.39
CA LEU A 87 7.62 -3.34 -2.63
C LEU A 87 8.44 -4.44 -3.28
N LEU A 88 7.81 -5.38 -3.97
CA LEU A 88 8.54 -6.41 -4.71
C LEU A 88 9.40 -5.82 -5.81
N GLU A 89 8.98 -4.71 -6.41
CA GLU A 89 9.80 -4.06 -7.43
C GLU A 89 10.95 -3.29 -6.80
N VAL A 90 10.78 -2.84 -5.55
CA VAL A 90 11.88 -2.19 -4.82
C VAL A 90 12.94 -3.21 -4.48
N ASN A 91 12.53 -4.36 -3.97
CA ASN A 91 13.45 -5.39 -3.54
C ASN A 91 12.77 -6.76 -3.63
N PRO A 92 13.14 -7.57 -4.62
CA PRO A 92 12.54 -8.91 -4.78
C PRO A 92 12.73 -9.82 -3.57
N ASP A 93 13.70 -9.53 -2.71
CA ASP A 93 13.92 -10.34 -1.51
C ASP A 93 12.76 -10.22 -0.50
N TYR A 94 11.92 -9.21 -0.64
CA TYR A 94 10.75 -9.08 0.21
C TYR A 94 9.66 -10.12 -0.08
N ARG A 95 9.76 -10.82 -1.22
CA ARG A 95 8.70 -11.74 -1.66
C ARG A 95 8.37 -12.78 -0.60
N GLN A 96 9.38 -13.38 0.00
CA GLN A 96 9.16 -14.46 0.95
C GLN A 96 8.37 -13.97 2.18
N ALA A 97 8.77 -12.85 2.73
CA ALA A 97 8.08 -12.28 3.89
C ALA A 97 6.66 -11.85 3.55
N LEU A 98 6.49 -11.18 2.41
CA LEU A 98 5.18 -10.69 2.00
C LEU A 98 4.23 -11.84 1.67
N LYS A 99 4.75 -12.88 1.02
CA LYS A 99 3.95 -14.06 0.70
C LYS A 99 3.54 -14.81 1.96
N ARG A 100 4.47 -14.97 2.90
CA ARG A 100 4.20 -15.65 4.16
C ARG A 100 3.15 -14.92 4.98
N ALA A 101 3.14 -13.60 4.92
CA ALA A 101 2.15 -12.79 5.61
C ALA A 101 0.79 -12.77 4.90
N GLY A 102 0.70 -13.31 3.68
CA GLY A 102 -0.54 -13.34 2.93
C GLY A 102 -0.86 -12.04 2.20
N PHE A 103 0.14 -11.18 1.97
CA PHE A 103 -0.09 -9.87 1.38
C PHE A 103 -0.05 -9.86 -0.14
N LEU A 104 0.31 -10.97 -0.77
CA LEU A 104 0.45 -11.03 -2.23
C LEU A 104 -0.75 -11.67 -2.93
N THR A 105 -1.79 -12.01 -2.21
CA THR A 105 -3.00 -12.61 -2.82
C THR A 105 -4.24 -11.78 -2.58
#